data_7c1a16d838e3e357f2cb9d5d09cd1ab4
#
_entry.id   7c1a16d838e3e357f2cb9d5d09cd1ab4
#
_cell.length_a   1.000
_cell.length_b   1.000
_cell.length_c   1.000
_cell.angle_alpha   90.00
_cell.angle_beta   90.00
_cell.angle_gamma   90.00
#
_symmetry.space_group_name_H-M   'P 1'
#
loop_
_entity.id
_entity.type
_entity.pdbx_description
1 polymer ?
#
loop_
_entity_poly.entity_id
_entity_poly.type
_entity_poly.pdbx_seq_one_letter_code
_entity_poly.pdbx_strand_id
1 'polypeptide(L)'
;MKFIRFYVVVLSMLCLFPASWAAEGDPISTETQIIDVPTAEVLDRYQASFTTRVYEHGTVMESIDFGVYPRINIGVSLAIDNWIGSSHSVKVLNPDFQAKWKVYDGSLYLPAVAIGYDGRRYGYGYDEDTREYTRSKKYLDDRKGGYVTLTREIFVPGLTLNGGLNFSDFDWDELYMFTGLYYKIIPQITFLSEWDNIRNIRDSRFNMGARFYLHPSLALDAAFRRIGRGDESERILQLRYVTTF
;
A
#
# COMPACT_ATOMS: atom_id res chain seq x y z
N MET A 1 27.04 2.00 -15.24
CA MET A 1 25.95 1.30 -15.91
C MET A 1 24.67 1.12 -15.04
N LYS A 2 24.74 1.16 -13.69
CA LYS A 2 23.57 0.94 -12.81
C LYS A 2 22.59 2.12 -12.80
N PHE A 3 23.07 3.36 -12.90
CA PHE A 3 22.21 4.56 -12.94
C PHE A 3 21.34 4.67 -14.20
N ILE A 4 21.81 4.17 -15.33
CA ILE A 4 21.08 4.25 -16.60
C ILE A 4 19.80 3.41 -16.56
N ARG A 5 19.81 2.27 -15.85
CA ARG A 5 18.61 1.41 -15.74
C ARG A 5 17.50 2.03 -14.89
N PHE A 6 17.86 2.77 -13.84
CA PHE A 6 16.89 3.50 -13.02
C PHE A 6 16.18 4.59 -13.84
N TYR A 7 16.97 5.38 -14.59
CA TYR A 7 16.41 6.42 -15.46
C TYR A 7 15.51 5.85 -16.56
N VAL A 8 15.82 4.66 -17.08
CA VAL A 8 15.02 4.02 -18.14
C VAL A 8 13.65 3.59 -17.60
N VAL A 9 13.56 3.02 -16.39
CA VAL A 9 12.27 2.62 -15.80
C VAL A 9 11.44 3.84 -15.42
N VAL A 10 12.03 4.84 -14.77
CA VAL A 10 11.34 6.10 -14.44
C VAL A 10 10.96 6.87 -15.69
N LEU A 11 11.82 6.90 -16.70
CA LEU A 11 11.57 7.60 -17.95
C LEU A 11 10.53 6.87 -18.82
N SER A 12 10.51 5.52 -18.81
CA SER A 12 9.48 4.76 -19.52
C SER A 12 8.10 4.91 -18.88
N MET A 13 8.02 5.03 -17.55
CA MET A 13 6.78 5.40 -16.87
C MET A 13 6.34 6.82 -17.22
N LEU A 14 7.26 7.78 -17.26
CA LEU A 14 6.95 9.17 -17.64
C LEU A 14 6.50 9.32 -19.12
N CYS A 15 6.96 8.47 -20.02
CA CYS A 15 6.56 8.48 -21.42
C CYS A 15 5.16 7.91 -21.70
N LEU A 16 4.56 7.22 -20.74
CA LEU A 16 3.19 6.70 -20.85
C LEU A 16 2.11 7.74 -20.49
N PHE A 17 2.51 8.92 -20.01
CA PHE A 17 1.57 9.98 -19.66
C PHE A 17 1.22 10.83 -20.90
N PRO A 18 -0.03 10.81 -21.37
CA PRO A 18 -0.48 11.84 -22.31
C PRO A 18 -0.40 13.19 -21.57
N ALA A 19 0.30 14.14 -22.18
CA ALA A 19 0.49 15.50 -21.64
C ALA A 19 -0.81 16.32 -21.71
N SER A 20 -1.83 15.91 -20.95
CA SER A 20 -3.02 16.74 -20.72
C SER A 20 -2.90 17.40 -19.33
N TRP A 21 -2.20 18.48 -19.26
CA TRP A 21 -1.91 19.27 -18.06
C TRP A 21 -3.05 20.24 -17.72
N ALA A 22 -4.29 19.88 -17.87
CA ALA A 22 -5.40 20.69 -17.38
C ALA A 22 -6.68 19.87 -17.26
N ALA A 23 -6.85 19.16 -16.18
CA ALA A 23 -8.17 18.78 -15.75
C ALA A 23 -8.28 19.16 -14.27
N GLU A 24 -8.94 20.28 -13.98
CA GLU A 24 -9.57 20.50 -12.70
C GLU A 24 -10.64 19.43 -12.55
N GLY A 25 -10.32 18.35 -11.86
CA GLY A 25 -11.22 17.23 -11.57
C GLY A 25 -10.84 16.61 -10.23
N ASP A 26 -11.82 16.06 -9.55
CA ASP A 26 -11.57 15.25 -8.37
C ASP A 26 -10.66 14.07 -8.72
N PRO A 27 -9.81 13.64 -7.77
CA PRO A 27 -8.94 12.47 -8.00
C PRO A 27 -9.75 11.25 -8.45
N ILE A 28 -9.37 10.66 -9.59
CA ILE A 28 -9.93 9.38 -10.07
C ILE A 28 -9.49 8.24 -9.14
N SER A 29 -8.44 8.48 -8.37
CA SER A 29 -7.83 7.50 -7.51
C SER A 29 -8.69 7.24 -6.27
N THR A 30 -9.26 6.06 -6.21
CA THR A 30 -9.92 5.55 -5.01
C THR A 30 -8.88 5.16 -3.96
N GLU A 31 -9.14 5.48 -2.70
CA GLU A 31 -8.26 5.19 -1.56
C GLU A 31 -8.31 3.69 -1.18
N THR A 32 -7.78 2.82 -2.02
CA THR A 32 -7.83 1.36 -1.80
C THR A 32 -6.97 0.88 -0.64
N GLN A 33 -5.99 1.69 -0.22
CA GLN A 33 -5.17 1.45 0.99
C GLN A 33 -4.68 2.79 1.55
N ILE A 34 -4.34 2.82 2.84
CA ILE A 34 -3.73 3.98 3.51
C ILE A 34 -2.23 4.00 3.19
N ILE A 35 -1.39 3.38 3.98
CA ILE A 35 0.05 3.14 3.69
C ILE A 35 0.24 1.65 3.43
N ASP A 36 0.05 0.80 4.47
CA ASP A 36 0.09 -0.67 4.41
C ASP A 36 -1.28 -1.31 4.70
N VAL A 37 -2.19 -0.53 5.29
CA VAL A 37 -3.48 -1.01 5.76
C VAL A 37 -4.52 -0.88 4.65
N PRO A 38 -5.22 -1.99 4.28
CA PRO A 38 -6.26 -1.96 3.26
C PRO A 38 -7.50 -1.23 3.76
N THR A 39 -8.16 -0.49 2.87
CA THR A 39 -9.49 0.09 3.10
C THR A 39 -10.57 -0.80 2.49
N ALA A 40 -11.86 -0.49 2.74
CA ALA A 40 -12.98 -1.15 2.07
C ALA A 40 -13.18 -0.67 0.62
N GLU A 41 -12.43 0.35 0.19
CA GLU A 41 -12.57 0.87 -1.16
C GLU A 41 -11.89 -0.03 -2.19
N VAL A 42 -12.48 -0.07 -3.40
CA VAL A 42 -12.04 -0.86 -4.55
C VAL A 42 -11.97 0.03 -5.79
N LEU A 43 -11.16 -0.35 -6.76
CA LEU A 43 -11.16 0.26 -8.08
C LEU A 43 -12.51 0.00 -8.76
N ASP A 44 -12.96 0.96 -9.54
CA ASP A 44 -14.13 0.76 -10.39
C ASP A 44 -13.85 -0.27 -11.48
N ARG A 45 -14.90 -0.85 -12.02
CA ARG A 45 -14.77 -1.76 -13.16
C ARG A 45 -14.07 -1.06 -14.32
N TYR A 46 -13.15 -1.76 -14.97
CA TYR A 46 -12.28 -1.27 -16.05
C TYR A 46 -11.23 -0.24 -15.61
N GLN A 47 -11.03 -0.03 -14.33
CA GLN A 47 -9.87 0.70 -13.84
C GLN A 47 -8.69 -0.25 -13.61
N ALA A 48 -7.49 0.27 -13.88
CA ALA A 48 -6.23 -0.34 -13.51
C ALA A 48 -5.40 0.62 -12.67
N SER A 49 -4.75 0.13 -11.63
CA SER A 49 -3.80 0.87 -10.81
C SER A 49 -2.41 0.27 -10.95
N PHE A 50 -1.45 1.10 -11.30
CA PHE A 50 -0.04 0.75 -11.36
C PHE A 50 0.67 1.44 -10.19
N THR A 51 1.37 0.68 -9.36
CA THR A 51 2.03 1.21 -8.18
C THR A 51 3.48 0.79 -8.12
N THR A 52 4.37 1.79 -8.06
CA THR A 52 5.80 1.61 -7.80
C THR A 52 6.07 2.06 -6.38
N ARG A 53 6.62 1.20 -5.54
CA ARG A 53 6.97 1.49 -4.16
C ARG A 53 8.45 1.24 -3.92
N VAL A 54 9.11 2.25 -3.36
CA VAL A 54 10.52 2.17 -2.93
C VAL A 54 10.56 2.20 -1.41
N TYR A 55 11.28 1.27 -0.82
CA TYR A 55 11.43 1.17 0.63
C TYR A 55 12.82 0.68 1.01
N GLU A 56 13.03 0.30 2.28
CA GLU A 56 14.37 0.06 2.83
C GLU A 56 15.24 -0.89 1.98
N HIS A 57 16.55 -0.79 2.17
CA HIS A 57 17.58 -1.54 1.44
C HIS A 57 17.51 -1.42 -0.09
N GLY A 58 16.88 -0.34 -0.60
CA GLY A 58 16.75 -0.13 -2.04
C GLY A 58 15.86 -1.14 -2.73
N THR A 59 14.93 -1.72 -2.01
CA THR A 59 13.90 -2.60 -2.58
C THR A 59 12.88 -1.78 -3.35
N VAL A 60 12.49 -2.29 -4.51
CA VAL A 60 11.42 -1.74 -5.34
C VAL A 60 10.35 -2.80 -5.52
N MET A 61 9.12 -2.45 -5.22
CA MET A 61 7.95 -3.28 -5.47
C MET A 61 7.07 -2.63 -6.52
N GLU A 62 6.78 -3.39 -7.56
CA GLU A 62 5.81 -3.04 -8.58
C GLU A 62 4.53 -3.84 -8.36
N SER A 63 3.38 -3.19 -8.43
CA SER A 63 2.09 -3.87 -8.39
C SER A 63 1.13 -3.34 -9.43
N ILE A 64 0.28 -4.23 -9.92
CA ILE A 64 -0.80 -3.92 -10.85
C ILE A 64 -2.08 -4.49 -10.27
N ASP A 65 -3.08 -3.64 -10.07
CA ASP A 65 -4.40 -4.00 -9.58
C ASP A 65 -5.44 -3.65 -10.62
N PHE A 66 -6.45 -4.51 -10.82
CA PHE A 66 -7.53 -4.35 -11.77
C PHE A 66 -8.90 -4.41 -11.09
N GLY A 67 -9.78 -3.49 -11.41
CA GLY A 67 -11.20 -3.58 -11.17
C GLY A 67 -11.85 -4.48 -12.22
N VAL A 68 -11.85 -5.79 -11.99
CA VAL A 68 -12.32 -6.80 -12.97
C VAL A 68 -13.84 -6.88 -13.01
N TYR A 69 -14.49 -6.63 -11.91
CA TYR A 69 -15.94 -6.64 -11.78
C TYR A 69 -16.38 -5.56 -10.78
N PRO A 70 -17.63 -5.05 -10.82
CA PRO A 70 -18.10 -4.16 -9.77
C PRO A 70 -17.83 -4.74 -8.39
N ARG A 71 -17.12 -3.98 -7.54
CA ARG A 71 -16.73 -4.36 -6.17
C ARG A 71 -15.64 -5.43 -6.06
N ILE A 72 -15.00 -5.87 -7.15
CA ILE A 72 -13.96 -6.91 -7.11
C ILE A 72 -12.69 -6.41 -7.79
N ASN A 73 -11.60 -6.40 -7.02
CA ASN A 73 -10.26 -6.16 -7.51
C ASN A 73 -9.44 -7.43 -7.43
N ILE A 74 -8.59 -7.62 -8.41
CA ILE A 74 -7.49 -8.60 -8.37
C ILE A 74 -6.20 -7.90 -8.78
N GLY A 75 -5.08 -8.39 -8.29
CA GLY A 75 -3.79 -7.82 -8.65
C GLY A 75 -2.64 -8.78 -8.42
N VAL A 76 -1.49 -8.37 -8.94
CA VAL A 76 -0.22 -9.06 -8.77
C VAL A 76 0.86 -8.03 -8.42
N SER A 77 1.84 -8.47 -7.67
CA SER A 77 3.01 -7.64 -7.34
C SER A 77 4.29 -8.42 -7.47
N LEU A 78 5.37 -7.71 -7.74
CA LEU A 78 6.73 -8.23 -7.85
C LEU A 78 7.67 -7.30 -7.09
N ALA A 79 8.46 -7.85 -6.19
CA ALA A 79 9.47 -7.08 -5.49
C ALA A 79 10.88 -7.49 -5.92
N ILE A 80 11.77 -6.49 -6.01
CA ILE A 80 13.15 -6.63 -6.41
C ILE A 80 14.02 -6.03 -5.32
N ASP A 81 14.74 -6.88 -4.60
CA ASP A 81 15.61 -6.46 -3.51
C ASP A 81 16.93 -5.92 -4.02
N ASN A 82 17.50 -4.97 -3.28
CA ASN A 82 18.79 -4.34 -3.58
C ASN A 82 18.88 -3.74 -4.99
N TRP A 83 17.75 -3.27 -5.55
CA TRP A 83 17.72 -2.63 -6.86
C TRP A 83 18.43 -1.29 -6.85
N ILE A 84 18.22 -0.48 -5.79
CA ILE A 84 18.76 0.87 -5.69
C ILE A 84 19.92 0.91 -4.70
N GLY A 85 21.09 1.39 -5.15
CA GLY A 85 22.18 1.82 -4.29
C GLY A 85 22.92 0.74 -3.48
N SER A 86 22.60 -0.52 -3.63
CA SER A 86 23.18 -1.58 -2.81
C SER A 86 24.52 -2.11 -3.35
N SER A 87 25.41 -2.49 -2.43
CA SER A 87 26.60 -3.31 -2.71
C SER A 87 26.30 -4.80 -2.82
N HIS A 88 25.09 -5.23 -2.51
CA HIS A 88 24.65 -6.62 -2.54
C HIS A 88 24.08 -7.01 -3.91
N SER A 89 23.94 -8.31 -4.13
CA SER A 89 23.34 -8.83 -5.36
C SER A 89 21.86 -8.49 -5.46
N VAL A 90 21.43 -8.11 -6.64
CA VAL A 90 19.99 -7.87 -6.93
C VAL A 90 19.25 -9.21 -6.90
N LYS A 91 18.15 -9.28 -6.17
CA LYS A 91 17.34 -10.49 -6.05
C LYS A 91 15.90 -10.19 -6.46
N VAL A 92 15.41 -10.89 -7.47
CA VAL A 92 13.99 -10.85 -7.86
C VAL A 92 13.24 -11.88 -7.01
N LEU A 93 12.16 -11.44 -6.39
CA LEU A 93 11.32 -12.30 -5.55
C LEU A 93 10.20 -12.93 -6.36
N ASN A 94 9.56 -13.94 -5.77
CA ASN A 94 8.39 -14.54 -6.39
C ASN A 94 7.24 -13.52 -6.44
N PRO A 95 6.45 -13.52 -7.52
CA PRO A 95 5.24 -12.72 -7.57
C PRO A 95 4.30 -13.04 -6.42
N ASP A 96 3.66 -12.02 -5.89
CA ASP A 96 2.62 -12.13 -4.87
C ASP A 96 1.28 -11.73 -5.49
N PHE A 97 0.19 -12.29 -4.97
CA PHE A 97 -1.17 -12.08 -5.44
C PHE A 97 -2.00 -11.29 -4.44
N GLN A 98 -2.91 -10.47 -4.91
CA GLN A 98 -3.89 -9.79 -4.09
C GLN A 98 -5.29 -9.88 -4.71
N ALA A 99 -6.30 -9.95 -3.83
CA ALA A 99 -7.70 -9.91 -4.22
C ALA A 99 -8.52 -9.18 -3.15
N LYS A 100 -9.51 -8.42 -3.55
CA LYS A 100 -10.42 -7.70 -2.66
C LYS A 100 -11.83 -7.74 -3.21
N TRP A 101 -12.78 -7.98 -2.32
CA TRP A 101 -14.20 -7.90 -2.59
C TRP A 101 -14.88 -6.96 -1.59
N LYS A 102 -15.45 -5.88 -2.08
CA LYS A 102 -16.30 -4.98 -1.29
C LYS A 102 -17.67 -5.59 -1.14
N VAL A 103 -17.93 -6.16 0.03
CA VAL A 103 -19.15 -6.91 0.33
C VAL A 103 -20.33 -5.97 0.53
N TYR A 104 -20.08 -4.79 1.14
CA TYR A 104 -21.08 -3.80 1.45
C TYR A 104 -20.53 -2.38 1.22
N ASP A 105 -21.30 -1.53 0.56
CA ASP A 105 -20.86 -0.16 0.21
C ASP A 105 -20.90 0.83 1.38
N GLY A 106 -21.50 0.42 2.46
CA GLY A 106 -21.77 1.33 3.57
C GLY A 106 -23.11 2.07 3.43
N SER A 107 -23.46 2.77 4.47
CA SER A 107 -24.63 3.64 4.53
C SER A 107 -24.35 4.84 5.41
N LEU A 108 -25.36 5.70 5.60
CA LEU A 108 -25.25 6.85 6.51
C LEU A 108 -24.83 6.42 7.94
N TYR A 109 -25.20 5.22 8.39
CA TYR A 109 -24.94 4.74 9.75
C TYR A 109 -23.95 3.58 9.83
N LEU A 110 -23.74 2.85 8.75
CA LEU A 110 -22.89 1.65 8.72
C LEU A 110 -21.66 1.86 7.83
N PRO A 111 -20.48 1.37 8.24
CA PRO A 111 -19.28 1.45 7.42
C PRO A 111 -19.39 0.57 6.17
N ALA A 112 -18.65 0.92 5.13
CA ALA A 112 -18.37 0.01 4.04
C ALA A 112 -17.55 -1.19 4.55
N VAL A 113 -17.77 -2.38 3.96
CA VAL A 113 -17.11 -3.62 4.38
C VAL A 113 -16.47 -4.29 3.18
N ALA A 114 -15.19 -4.65 3.31
CA ALA A 114 -14.51 -5.48 2.33
C ALA A 114 -13.79 -6.65 2.99
N ILE A 115 -13.68 -7.73 2.24
CA ILE A 115 -12.83 -8.88 2.55
C ILE A 115 -11.80 -9.03 1.45
N GLY A 116 -10.65 -9.56 1.77
CA GLY A 116 -9.61 -9.74 0.77
C GLY A 116 -8.45 -10.59 1.23
N TYR A 117 -7.53 -10.76 0.33
CA TYR A 117 -6.22 -11.35 0.56
C TYR A 117 -5.16 -10.40 0.00
N ASP A 118 -4.13 -10.15 0.79
CA ASP A 118 -2.98 -9.35 0.39
C ASP A 118 -1.70 -10.14 0.66
N GLY A 119 -1.11 -10.67 -0.41
CA GLY A 119 0.15 -11.40 -0.36
C GLY A 119 1.38 -10.53 -0.48
N ARG A 120 1.23 -9.20 -0.68
CA ARG A 120 2.37 -8.26 -0.85
C ARG A 120 3.26 -8.27 0.39
N ARG A 121 4.54 -8.13 0.15
CA ARG A 121 5.57 -8.08 1.20
C ARG A 121 6.00 -6.65 1.42
N TYR A 122 5.71 -6.13 2.60
CA TYR A 122 5.90 -4.72 2.93
C TYR A 122 7.21 -4.41 3.68
N GLY A 123 8.08 -5.37 3.93
CA GLY A 123 9.31 -5.10 4.66
C GLY A 123 10.28 -6.27 4.79
N TYR A 124 11.38 -6.01 5.47
CA TYR A 124 12.35 -6.99 5.90
C TYR A 124 12.22 -7.27 7.39
N GLY A 125 12.32 -8.53 7.78
CA GLY A 125 12.55 -8.89 9.17
C GLY A 125 14.04 -8.95 9.46
N TYR A 126 14.45 -8.53 10.66
CA TYR A 126 15.79 -8.79 11.18
C TYR A 126 15.83 -10.22 11.71
N ASP A 127 16.73 -11.02 11.21
CA ASP A 127 16.98 -12.37 11.70
C ASP A 127 18.07 -12.30 12.79
N GLU A 128 17.69 -12.53 14.04
CA GLU A 128 18.62 -12.50 15.17
C GLU A 128 19.68 -13.62 15.11
N ASP A 129 19.34 -14.75 14.49
CA ASP A 129 20.24 -15.90 14.39
C ASP A 129 21.35 -15.65 13.35
N THR A 130 21.01 -15.03 12.22
CA THR A 130 21.97 -14.70 11.16
C THR A 130 22.56 -13.32 11.30
N ARG A 131 21.99 -12.45 12.14
CA ARG A 131 22.31 -11.02 12.26
C ARG A 131 22.24 -10.27 10.92
N GLU A 132 21.37 -10.73 10.06
CA GLU A 132 21.14 -10.13 8.75
C GLU A 132 19.66 -9.74 8.61
N TYR A 133 19.40 -8.67 7.89
CA TYR A 133 18.05 -8.35 7.44
C TYR A 133 17.71 -9.30 6.31
N THR A 134 16.90 -10.31 6.62
CA THR A 134 16.43 -11.25 5.61
C THR A 134 14.92 -11.19 5.54
N ARG A 135 14.36 -11.48 4.37
CA ARG A 135 12.96 -11.85 4.27
C ARG A 135 12.83 -13.27 4.81
N SER A 136 12.84 -13.38 6.13
CA SER A 136 12.70 -14.66 6.80
C SER A 136 11.33 -15.25 6.51
N LYS A 137 11.30 -16.57 6.27
CA LYS A 137 10.04 -17.33 6.17
C LYS A 137 9.23 -17.31 7.48
N LYS A 138 9.81 -16.83 8.55
CA LYS A 138 9.24 -16.80 9.89
C LYS A 138 8.50 -15.48 10.21
N TYR A 139 8.58 -14.48 9.31
CA TYR A 139 7.96 -13.19 9.54
C TYR A 139 6.67 -13.05 8.75
N LEU A 140 5.66 -13.43 9.35
CA LEU A 140 4.26 -13.13 9.13
C LEU A 140 3.95 -11.64 9.07
N ASP A 141 4.85 -10.85 9.60
CA ASP A 141 4.85 -9.39 9.59
C ASP A 141 4.91 -8.76 8.20
N ASP A 142 5.36 -9.50 7.20
CA ASP A 142 5.57 -8.98 5.85
C ASP A 142 4.31 -9.04 4.99
N ARG A 143 3.35 -9.92 5.31
CA ARG A 143 2.10 -10.11 4.56
C ARG A 143 0.89 -9.89 5.44
N LYS A 144 -0.12 -9.24 4.88
CA LYS A 144 -1.43 -9.14 5.55
C LYS A 144 -2.16 -10.48 5.56
N GLY A 145 -2.02 -11.27 4.51
CA GLY A 145 -2.80 -12.49 4.34
C GLY A 145 -4.28 -12.21 4.08
N GLY A 146 -5.15 -13.06 4.59
CA GLY A 146 -6.58 -12.82 4.57
C GLY A 146 -6.98 -11.67 5.50
N TYR A 147 -7.91 -10.82 5.11
CA TYR A 147 -8.35 -9.70 5.94
C TYR A 147 -9.83 -9.36 5.77
N VAL A 148 -10.36 -8.68 6.79
CA VAL A 148 -11.65 -7.98 6.77
C VAL A 148 -11.40 -6.54 7.17
N THR A 149 -11.97 -5.59 6.43
CA THR A 149 -11.80 -4.16 6.72
C THR A 149 -13.11 -3.41 6.65
N LEU A 150 -13.20 -2.38 7.48
CA LEU A 150 -14.34 -1.47 7.63
C LEU A 150 -13.84 -0.06 7.37
N THR A 151 -14.53 0.69 6.52
CA THR A 151 -14.15 2.07 6.18
C THR A 151 -15.34 2.98 6.25
N ARG A 152 -15.19 4.16 6.86
CA ARG A 152 -16.26 5.13 6.96
C ARG A 152 -15.73 6.55 7.06
N GLU A 153 -16.28 7.44 6.24
CA GLU A 153 -16.16 8.87 6.47
C GLU A 153 -16.98 9.28 7.70
N ILE A 154 -16.39 10.09 8.58
CA ILE A 154 -17.00 10.52 9.83
C ILE A 154 -17.35 12.01 9.78
N PHE A 155 -17.89 12.53 10.87
CA PHE A 155 -18.50 13.88 11.03
C PHE A 155 -17.71 15.06 10.44
N VAL A 156 -16.40 14.92 10.20
CA VAL A 156 -15.58 15.94 9.55
C VAL A 156 -15.46 15.56 8.08
N PRO A 157 -15.96 16.39 7.14
CA PRO A 157 -15.84 16.12 5.72
C PRO A 157 -14.39 15.85 5.31
N GLY A 158 -14.16 14.78 4.54
CA GLY A 158 -12.84 14.35 4.12
C GLY A 158 -12.06 13.55 5.15
N LEU A 159 -12.57 13.37 6.39
CA LEU A 159 -11.95 12.51 7.39
C LEU A 159 -12.57 11.12 7.37
N THR A 160 -11.79 10.14 6.98
CA THR A 160 -12.23 8.74 6.90
C THR A 160 -11.45 7.89 7.91
N LEU A 161 -12.19 7.11 8.67
CA LEU A 161 -11.65 6.10 9.56
C LEU A 161 -11.70 4.73 8.90
N ASN A 162 -10.71 3.93 9.22
CA ASN A 162 -10.57 2.56 8.77
C ASN A 162 -10.14 1.66 9.91
N GLY A 163 -10.58 0.40 9.89
CA GLY A 163 -10.15 -0.59 10.86
C GLY A 163 -10.52 -1.98 10.41
N GLY A 164 -9.78 -2.97 10.89
CA GLY A 164 -10.02 -4.34 10.49
C GLY A 164 -9.17 -5.35 11.23
N LEU A 165 -9.26 -6.57 10.73
CA LEU A 165 -8.54 -7.73 11.20
C LEU A 165 -7.84 -8.39 10.01
N ASN A 166 -6.66 -8.95 10.23
CA ASN A 166 -5.99 -9.77 9.24
C ASN A 166 -5.44 -11.05 9.86
N PHE A 167 -5.39 -12.07 9.04
CA PHE A 167 -4.89 -13.40 9.35
C PHE A 167 -3.68 -13.64 8.47
N SER A 168 -2.51 -13.54 9.04
CA SER A 168 -1.31 -13.93 8.33
C SER A 168 -1.33 -15.45 8.14
N ASP A 169 -1.01 -15.93 6.95
CA ASP A 169 -0.99 -17.35 6.55
C ASP A 169 -2.22 -18.20 6.96
N PHE A 170 -3.37 -17.55 7.24
CA PHE A 170 -4.61 -18.19 7.71
C PHE A 170 -4.49 -18.95 9.04
N ASP A 171 -3.48 -18.65 9.84
CA ASP A 171 -3.35 -19.19 11.17
C ASP A 171 -4.10 -18.31 12.19
N TRP A 172 -4.95 -18.92 13.02
CA TRP A 172 -5.71 -18.21 14.05
C TRP A 172 -4.83 -17.66 15.16
N ASP A 173 -3.68 -18.28 15.41
CA ASP A 173 -2.70 -17.77 16.37
C ASP A 173 -2.01 -16.49 15.87
N GLU A 174 -2.29 -16.09 14.62
CA GLU A 174 -1.72 -14.96 13.93
C GLU A 174 -2.77 -13.93 13.48
N LEU A 175 -3.79 -13.80 14.30
CA LEU A 175 -4.79 -12.74 14.17
C LEU A 175 -4.22 -11.41 14.65
N TYR A 176 -4.20 -10.43 13.76
CA TYR A 176 -3.80 -9.07 14.03
C TYR A 176 -4.95 -8.10 13.78
N MET A 177 -4.94 -7.00 14.51
CA MET A 177 -5.82 -5.86 14.24
C MET A 177 -5.05 -4.77 13.54
N PHE A 178 -5.76 -3.93 12.82
CA PHE A 178 -5.24 -2.68 12.29
C PHE A 178 -6.30 -1.59 12.37
N THR A 179 -5.84 -0.35 12.41
CA THR A 179 -6.70 0.82 12.29
C THR A 179 -5.94 1.92 11.58
N GLY A 180 -6.65 2.88 11.04
CA GLY A 180 -6.03 4.02 10.40
C GLY A 180 -7.06 5.09 10.05
N LEU A 181 -6.54 6.20 9.60
CA LEU A 181 -7.33 7.30 9.09
C LEU A 181 -6.63 7.94 7.90
N TYR A 182 -7.41 8.52 7.03
CA TYR A 182 -6.93 9.49 6.08
C TYR A 182 -7.81 10.74 6.09
N TYR A 183 -7.16 11.88 5.93
CA TYR A 183 -7.83 13.18 5.95
C TYR A 183 -7.46 14.01 4.74
N LYS A 184 -8.43 14.29 3.88
CA LYS A 184 -8.27 15.20 2.73
C LYS A 184 -8.18 16.63 3.23
N ILE A 185 -6.97 17.16 3.38
CA ILE A 185 -6.73 18.54 3.83
C ILE A 185 -7.19 19.52 2.74
N ILE A 186 -6.81 19.24 1.52
CA ILE A 186 -7.23 19.90 0.27
C ILE A 186 -7.34 18.83 -0.81
N PRO A 187 -7.97 19.07 -1.97
CA PRO A 187 -8.09 18.06 -3.03
C PRO A 187 -6.76 17.42 -3.44
N GLN A 188 -5.65 18.16 -3.36
CA GLN A 188 -4.33 17.70 -3.78
C GLN A 188 -3.53 17.02 -2.67
N ILE A 189 -3.93 17.14 -1.40
CA ILE A 189 -3.13 16.64 -0.26
C ILE A 189 -4.01 15.89 0.72
N THR A 190 -3.67 14.62 0.93
CA THR A 190 -4.31 13.77 1.95
C THR A 190 -3.28 13.37 3.00
N PHE A 191 -3.58 13.63 4.26
CA PHE A 191 -2.83 13.13 5.40
C PHE A 191 -3.18 11.66 5.63
N LEU A 192 -2.19 10.83 5.93
CA LEU A 192 -2.30 9.39 6.15
C LEU A 192 -1.75 9.05 7.53
N SER A 193 -2.48 8.24 8.29
CA SER A 193 -1.98 7.67 9.54
C SER A 193 -2.59 6.29 9.76
N GLU A 194 -1.78 5.35 10.24
CA GLU A 194 -2.24 4.00 10.51
C GLU A 194 -1.49 3.39 11.68
N TRP A 195 -2.16 2.50 12.35
CA TRP A 195 -1.61 1.64 13.38
C TRP A 195 -1.86 0.20 12.98
N ASP A 196 -0.82 -0.49 12.68
CA ASP A 196 -0.84 -1.80 12.07
C ASP A 196 -0.25 -2.87 12.98
N ASN A 197 -0.56 -4.12 12.67
CA ASN A 197 -0.03 -5.29 13.37
C ASN A 197 -0.31 -5.24 14.89
N ILE A 198 -1.53 -4.86 15.26
CA ILE A 198 -1.93 -4.71 16.66
C ILE A 198 -2.32 -6.09 17.20
N ARG A 199 -1.39 -6.77 17.85
CA ARG A 199 -1.63 -7.94 18.68
C ARG A 199 -1.30 -7.64 20.12
N ASN A 200 -0.15 -6.99 20.32
CA ASN A 200 0.20 -6.32 21.54
C ASN A 200 0.84 -4.96 21.18
N ILE A 201 0.79 -3.99 22.11
CA ILE A 201 1.27 -2.63 21.84
C ILE A 201 2.77 -2.62 21.50
N ARG A 202 3.54 -3.56 22.04
CA ARG A 202 4.99 -3.63 21.85
C ARG A 202 5.36 -3.94 20.39
N ASP A 203 4.57 -4.78 19.71
CA ASP A 203 4.88 -5.27 18.36
C ASP A 203 4.11 -4.53 17.28
N SER A 204 3.19 -3.64 17.70
CA SER A 204 2.41 -2.82 16.77
C SER A 204 3.27 -1.76 16.07
N ARG A 205 2.85 -1.34 14.88
CA ARG A 205 3.55 -0.40 14.01
C ARG A 205 2.72 0.85 13.81
N PHE A 206 3.28 1.98 14.14
CA PHE A 206 2.66 3.27 13.83
C PHE A 206 3.33 3.85 12.59
N ASN A 207 2.52 4.15 11.58
CA ASN A 207 2.95 4.71 10.31
C ASN A 207 2.21 6.03 10.06
N MET A 208 2.89 6.99 9.43
CA MET A 208 2.33 8.30 9.10
C MET A 208 2.91 8.81 7.79
N GLY A 209 2.10 9.50 7.01
CA GLY A 209 2.54 10.03 5.73
C GLY A 209 1.59 11.05 5.13
N ALA A 210 1.90 11.42 3.90
CA ALA A 210 1.05 12.26 3.08
C ALA A 210 1.00 11.74 1.65
N ARG A 211 -0.16 11.86 1.03
CA ARG A 211 -0.41 11.59 -0.39
C ARG A 211 -0.62 12.90 -1.11
N PHE A 212 0.14 13.08 -2.17
CA PHE A 212 0.10 14.24 -3.05
C PHE A 212 -0.47 13.83 -4.40
N TYR A 213 -1.62 14.36 -4.77
CA TYR A 213 -2.19 14.18 -6.11
C TYR A 213 -1.54 15.17 -7.06
N LEU A 214 -0.58 14.69 -7.85
CA LEU A 214 0.12 15.48 -8.87
C LEU A 214 -0.77 15.65 -10.11
N HIS A 215 -1.67 14.72 -10.34
CA HIS A 215 -2.72 14.71 -11.35
C HIS A 215 -3.91 13.89 -10.79
N PRO A 216 -5.16 14.06 -11.26
CA PRO A 216 -6.27 13.22 -10.82
C PRO A 216 -5.98 11.71 -10.89
N SER A 217 -5.17 11.27 -11.86
CA SER A 217 -4.76 9.87 -12.03
C SER A 217 -3.41 9.53 -11.41
N LEU A 218 -2.66 10.50 -10.85
CA LEU A 218 -1.29 10.29 -10.39
C LEU A 218 -1.11 10.79 -8.97
N ALA A 219 -0.78 9.88 -8.07
CA ALA A 219 -0.52 10.18 -6.67
C ALA A 219 0.91 9.77 -6.27
N LEU A 220 1.54 10.61 -5.45
CA LEU A 220 2.81 10.36 -4.79
C LEU A 220 2.58 10.29 -3.28
N ASP A 221 2.90 9.15 -2.66
CA ASP A 221 2.89 8.99 -1.22
C ASP A 221 4.31 9.11 -0.68
N ALA A 222 4.47 9.88 0.38
CA ALA A 222 5.68 9.91 1.20
C ALA A 222 5.30 9.57 2.64
N ALA A 223 5.89 8.51 3.19
CA ALA A 223 5.53 8.06 4.52
C ALA A 223 6.73 7.55 5.32
N PHE A 224 6.55 7.58 6.64
CA PHE A 224 7.41 6.98 7.62
C PHE A 224 6.69 5.79 8.23
N ARG A 225 7.37 4.67 8.31
CA ARG A 225 6.88 3.44 8.93
C ARG A 225 7.64 3.12 10.20
N ARG A 226 7.00 2.38 11.12
CA ARG A 226 7.58 1.96 12.41
C ARG A 226 8.10 3.14 13.22
N ILE A 227 7.37 4.25 13.22
CA ILE A 227 7.75 5.46 13.97
C ILE A 227 7.89 5.13 15.45
N GLY A 228 9.01 5.57 16.05
CA GLY A 228 9.32 5.33 17.47
C GLY A 228 10.10 4.04 17.74
N ARG A 229 10.47 3.28 16.71
CA ARG A 229 11.26 2.05 16.85
C ARG A 229 12.76 2.22 16.56
N GLY A 230 13.28 3.44 16.66
CA GLY A 230 14.70 3.72 16.47
C GLY A 230 15.20 3.30 15.08
N ASP A 231 16.18 2.39 15.04
CA ASP A 231 16.83 1.95 13.80
C ASP A 231 15.92 1.14 12.86
N GLU A 232 14.76 0.67 13.34
CA GLU A 232 13.76 -0.01 12.52
C GLU A 232 12.83 0.95 11.77
N SER A 233 12.92 2.26 12.03
CA SER A 233 12.11 3.27 11.34
C SER A 233 12.52 3.38 9.88
N GLU A 234 11.58 3.26 8.97
CA GLU A 234 11.84 3.32 7.53
C GLU A 234 11.05 4.42 6.82
N ARG A 235 11.56 4.83 5.67
CA ARG A 235 10.93 5.79 4.78
C ARG A 235 10.48 5.08 3.52
N ILE A 236 9.31 5.42 3.06
CA ILE A 236 8.79 4.91 1.81
C ILE A 236 8.40 6.05 0.88
N LEU A 237 8.60 5.82 -0.41
CA LEU A 237 8.02 6.60 -1.48
C LEU A 237 7.21 5.65 -2.34
N GLN A 238 5.99 6.05 -2.68
CA GLN A 238 5.11 5.27 -3.53
C GLN A 238 4.49 6.16 -4.59
N LEU A 239 4.65 5.78 -5.83
CA LEU A 239 4.00 6.41 -6.98
C LEU A 239 2.86 5.50 -7.44
N ARG A 240 1.66 6.07 -7.56
CA ARG A 240 0.47 5.35 -8.03
C ARG A 240 -0.12 6.06 -9.23
N TYR A 241 -0.38 5.31 -10.28
CA TYR A 241 -1.09 5.76 -11.47
C TYR A 241 -2.35 4.93 -11.66
N VAL A 242 -3.50 5.60 -11.82
CA VAL A 242 -4.79 4.96 -12.07
C VAL A 242 -5.29 5.37 -13.44
N THR A 243 -5.75 4.40 -14.22
CA THR A 243 -6.33 4.64 -15.56
C THR A 243 -7.57 3.78 -15.75
N THR A 244 -8.39 4.17 -16.73
CA THR A 244 -9.55 3.39 -17.21
C THR A 244 -9.24 2.85 -18.60
N PHE A 245 -9.60 1.61 -18.88
CA PHE A 245 -9.37 0.93 -20.18
C PHE A 245 -10.66 0.39 -20.79
#